data_02d9f9dd40880bd0d7f4c77f79675f14
#
_entry.id   02d9f9dd40880bd0d7f4c77f79675f14
#
_cell.length_a   1.000
_cell.length_b   1.000
_cell.length_c   1.000
_cell.angle_alpha   90.00
_cell.angle_beta   90.00
_cell.angle_gamma   90.00
#
_symmetry.space_group_name_H-M   'P 1'
#
loop_
_entity.id
_entity.type
_entity.pdbx_description
1 polymer ?
#
loop_
_entity_poly.entity_id
_entity_poly.type
_entity_poly.pdbx_seq_one_letter_code
_entity_poly.pdbx_strand_id
1 'polypeptide(L)'
;MQTVGSYLKKHKEALVKDVGIENACTITGKSKATLGRNYSDNPENYDRYMPIDALAALEKTASFPHVTTALAEVIGATLSRNCCESSSEEYGAGGVNSDVIALSQRFANLMSEYHQSIDDGIITINETKRLLRETVALQQVLVDMKMHLEEETNKHA
;
A
#
# COMPACT_ATOMS: atom_id res chain seq x y z
N MET A 1 10.05 -11.26 -21.18
CA MET A 1 9.96 -11.34 -19.70
C MET A 1 10.29 -9.98 -19.12
N GLN A 2 9.40 -9.36 -18.36
CA GLN A 2 9.67 -8.06 -17.73
C GLN A 2 10.63 -8.28 -16.57
N THR A 3 11.76 -7.57 -16.55
CA THR A 3 12.71 -7.66 -15.44
C THR A 3 12.18 -6.88 -14.23
N VAL A 4 12.59 -7.28 -13.01
CA VAL A 4 12.24 -6.54 -11.77
C VAL A 4 12.65 -5.07 -11.87
N GLY A 5 13.81 -4.79 -12.49
CA GLY A 5 14.28 -3.42 -12.72
C GLY A 5 13.32 -2.58 -13.58
N SER A 6 12.88 -3.12 -14.72
CA SER A 6 11.91 -2.46 -15.61
C SER A 6 10.55 -2.25 -14.91
N TYR A 7 10.09 -3.25 -14.14
CA TYR A 7 8.88 -3.14 -13.33
C TYR A 7 8.96 -1.99 -12.32
N LEU A 8 10.03 -1.92 -11.52
CA LEU A 8 10.23 -0.87 -10.53
C LEU A 8 10.41 0.52 -11.17
N LYS A 9 10.99 0.62 -12.37
CA LYS A 9 11.13 1.89 -13.09
C LYS A 9 9.79 2.48 -13.49
N LYS A 10 8.81 1.68 -13.88
CA LYS A 10 7.44 2.14 -14.16
C LYS A 10 6.76 2.72 -12.92
N HIS A 11 6.95 2.09 -11.75
CA HIS A 11 6.41 2.60 -10.50
C HIS A 11 7.11 3.88 -10.04
N LYS A 12 8.42 4.04 -10.30
CA LYS A 12 9.13 5.31 -10.08
C LYS A 12 8.61 6.42 -10.98
N GLU A 13 8.32 6.12 -12.24
CA GLU A 13 7.69 7.09 -13.16
C GLU A 13 6.31 7.52 -12.64
N ALA A 14 5.50 6.57 -12.19
CA ALA A 14 4.19 6.85 -11.59
C ALA A 14 4.31 7.74 -10.35
N LEU A 15 5.27 7.45 -9.46
CA LEU A 15 5.56 8.24 -8.27
C LEU A 15 5.95 9.69 -8.62
N VAL A 16 6.87 9.90 -9.58
CA VAL A 16 7.29 11.23 -10.00
C VAL A 16 6.14 12.01 -10.67
N LYS A 17 5.25 11.33 -11.39
CA LYS A 17 4.05 11.94 -11.99
C LYS A 17 3.02 12.32 -10.93
N ASP A 18 2.82 11.50 -9.90
CA ASP A 18 1.90 11.76 -8.79
C ASP A 18 2.33 12.99 -7.97
N VAL A 19 3.60 13.07 -7.60
CA VAL A 19 4.17 14.22 -6.87
C VAL A 19 4.29 15.48 -7.73
N GLY A 20 4.40 15.32 -9.04
CA GLY A 20 4.72 16.38 -10.00
C GLY A 20 6.22 16.63 -10.12
N ILE A 21 6.69 16.77 -11.36
CA ILE A 21 8.14 16.83 -11.67
C ILE A 21 8.87 17.99 -10.97
N GLU A 22 8.25 19.15 -10.82
CA GLU A 22 8.85 20.32 -10.19
C GLU A 22 9.02 20.12 -8.68
N ASN A 23 7.98 19.62 -8.02
CA ASN A 23 8.04 19.24 -6.61
C ASN A 23 9.07 18.12 -6.38
N ALA A 24 9.10 17.13 -7.24
CA ALA A 24 10.06 16.04 -7.15
C ALA A 24 11.52 16.54 -7.27
N CYS A 25 11.79 17.51 -8.14
CA CYS A 25 13.10 18.17 -8.22
C CYS A 25 13.44 18.91 -6.91
N THR A 26 12.49 19.64 -6.34
CA THR A 26 12.68 20.38 -5.10
C THR A 26 12.96 19.45 -3.92
N ILE A 27 12.15 18.42 -3.76
CA ILE A 27 12.26 17.45 -2.65
C ILE A 27 13.58 16.67 -2.71
N THR A 28 13.98 16.25 -3.91
CA THR A 28 15.17 15.39 -4.09
C THR A 28 16.47 16.16 -4.33
N GLY A 29 16.40 17.46 -4.59
CA GLY A 29 17.54 18.27 -5.02
C GLY A 29 18.12 17.86 -6.38
N LYS A 30 17.38 17.08 -7.19
CA LYS A 30 17.84 16.56 -8.48
C LYS A 30 17.21 17.29 -9.63
N SER A 31 17.97 17.41 -10.74
CA SER A 31 17.43 18.00 -11.96
C SER A 31 16.39 17.09 -12.61
N LYS A 32 15.47 17.68 -13.39
CA LYS A 32 14.47 16.98 -14.20
C LYS A 32 15.10 15.90 -15.09
N ALA A 33 16.26 16.21 -15.70
CA ALA A 33 16.99 15.26 -16.54
C ALA A 33 17.51 14.06 -15.72
N THR A 34 17.98 14.26 -14.50
CA THR A 34 18.44 13.20 -13.62
C THR A 34 17.27 12.30 -13.16
N LEU A 35 16.16 12.89 -12.76
CA LEU A 35 14.96 12.14 -12.41
C LEU A 35 14.47 11.31 -13.61
N GLY A 36 14.40 11.91 -14.80
CA GLY A 36 14.02 11.22 -16.03
C GLY A 36 14.89 10.00 -16.34
N ARG A 37 16.21 10.10 -16.14
CA ARG A 37 17.12 8.97 -16.32
C ARG A 37 16.90 7.85 -15.31
N ASN A 38 16.48 8.18 -14.07
CA ASN A 38 16.28 7.19 -13.00
C ASN A 38 15.08 6.27 -13.23
N TYR A 39 14.07 6.70 -13.98
CA TYR A 39 12.90 5.88 -14.33
C TYR A 39 12.85 5.50 -15.82
N SER A 40 13.81 5.97 -16.64
CA SER A 40 13.90 5.60 -18.05
C SER A 40 14.26 4.12 -18.23
N ASP A 41 13.50 3.43 -19.06
CA ASP A 41 13.77 2.04 -19.48
C ASP A 41 14.76 1.95 -20.66
N ASN A 42 15.37 3.07 -21.05
CA ASN A 42 16.36 3.12 -22.11
C ASN A 42 17.62 2.34 -21.68
N PRO A 43 18.21 1.48 -22.54
CA PRO A 43 19.41 0.68 -22.23
C PRO A 43 20.57 1.49 -21.62
N GLU A 44 20.77 2.73 -22.08
CA GLU A 44 21.78 3.66 -21.55
C GLU A 44 21.58 4.06 -20.08
N ASN A 45 20.37 3.89 -19.55
CA ASN A 45 20.00 4.25 -18.19
C ASN A 45 19.67 3.02 -17.33
N TYR A 46 19.97 1.81 -17.83
CA TYR A 46 19.53 0.58 -17.16
C TYR A 46 20.02 0.48 -15.72
N ASP A 47 21.26 0.92 -15.46
CA ASP A 47 21.90 0.89 -14.12
C ASP A 47 21.59 2.12 -13.27
N ARG A 48 20.75 3.05 -13.75
CA ARG A 48 20.43 4.26 -13.01
C ARG A 48 19.16 4.05 -12.19
N TYR A 49 19.33 4.16 -10.89
CA TYR A 49 18.25 4.06 -9.92
C TYR A 49 18.19 5.30 -9.04
N MET A 50 17.00 5.62 -8.55
CA MET A 50 16.82 6.65 -7.55
C MET A 50 17.34 6.14 -6.20
N PRO A 51 18.14 6.92 -5.45
CA PRO A 51 18.53 6.57 -4.09
C PRO A 51 17.31 6.38 -3.20
N ILE A 52 17.42 5.50 -2.22
CA ILE A 52 16.30 5.09 -1.37
C ILE A 52 15.78 6.23 -0.49
N ASP A 53 16.65 7.12 -0.04
CA ASP A 53 16.31 8.33 0.70
C ASP A 53 15.46 9.30 -0.11
N ALA A 54 15.83 9.53 -1.37
CA ALA A 54 15.07 10.36 -2.30
C ALA A 54 13.71 9.73 -2.62
N LEU A 55 13.67 8.41 -2.76
CA LEU A 55 12.45 7.67 -2.99
C LEU A 55 11.48 7.78 -1.79
N ALA A 56 11.99 7.56 -0.57
CA ALA A 56 11.21 7.68 0.65
C ALA A 56 10.67 9.11 0.86
N ALA A 57 11.48 10.15 0.52
CA ALA A 57 11.04 11.52 0.59
C ALA A 57 9.89 11.83 -0.40
N LEU A 58 9.95 11.28 -1.61
CA LEU A 58 8.86 11.43 -2.59
C LEU A 58 7.59 10.69 -2.17
N GLU A 59 7.72 9.46 -1.65
CA GLU A 59 6.56 8.67 -1.22
C GLU A 59 5.81 9.28 -0.02
N LYS A 60 6.50 10.05 0.84
CA LYS A 60 5.84 10.82 1.90
C LYS A 60 4.90 11.90 1.36
N THR A 61 5.18 12.43 0.18
CA THR A 61 4.42 13.52 -0.43
C THR A 61 3.40 13.00 -1.46
N ALA A 62 3.59 11.80 -1.95
CA ALA A 62 2.72 11.16 -2.93
C ALA A 62 1.38 10.75 -2.31
N SER A 63 0.34 10.70 -3.14
CA SER A 63 -0.98 10.20 -2.75
C SER A 63 -0.97 8.70 -2.44
N PHE A 64 -0.03 7.96 -3.05
CA PHE A 64 0.10 6.51 -2.95
C PHE A 64 1.58 6.07 -2.92
N PRO A 65 1.97 5.04 -2.11
CA PRO A 65 3.34 4.54 -2.05
C PRO A 65 3.64 3.60 -3.23
N HIS A 66 3.82 4.16 -4.41
CA HIS A 66 3.94 3.43 -5.67
C HIS A 66 5.06 2.40 -5.69
N VAL A 67 6.27 2.78 -5.25
CA VAL A 67 7.45 1.91 -5.35
C VAL A 67 7.51 0.94 -4.17
N THR A 68 7.14 1.39 -2.97
CA THR A 68 7.09 0.52 -1.79
C THR A 68 6.05 -0.59 -1.98
N THR A 69 4.88 -0.28 -2.55
CA THR A 69 3.87 -1.30 -2.91
C THR A 69 4.41 -2.29 -3.94
N ALA A 70 5.07 -1.79 -5.00
CA ALA A 70 5.66 -2.65 -6.01
C ALA A 70 6.78 -3.56 -5.46
N LEU A 71 7.58 -3.06 -4.52
CA LEU A 71 8.58 -3.88 -3.83
C LEU A 71 7.94 -4.97 -2.98
N ALA A 72 6.89 -4.63 -2.23
CA ALA A 72 6.14 -5.60 -1.44
C ALA A 72 5.54 -6.70 -2.33
N GLU A 73 4.93 -6.35 -3.46
CA GLU A 73 4.41 -7.31 -4.43
C GLU A 73 5.50 -8.26 -4.96
N VAL A 74 6.68 -7.74 -5.29
CA VAL A 74 7.81 -8.54 -5.79
C VAL A 74 8.28 -9.60 -4.78
N ILE A 75 8.25 -9.28 -3.48
CA ILE A 75 8.66 -10.20 -2.42
C ILE A 75 7.48 -10.99 -1.82
N GLY A 76 6.27 -10.81 -2.33
CA GLY A 76 5.06 -11.47 -1.80
C GLY A 76 4.62 -10.97 -0.44
N ALA A 77 5.00 -9.74 -0.06
CA ALA A 77 4.57 -9.09 1.17
C ALA A 77 3.34 -8.21 0.95
N THR A 78 2.52 -8.05 1.98
CA THR A 78 1.38 -7.12 1.97
C THR A 78 1.73 -5.89 2.79
N LEU A 79 1.52 -4.69 2.23
CA LEU A 79 1.67 -3.43 2.95
C LEU A 79 0.37 -3.07 3.65
N SER A 80 0.46 -2.71 4.91
CA SER A 80 -0.57 -2.01 5.64
C SER A 80 -0.15 -0.56 5.87
N ARG A 81 -1.04 0.39 5.58
CA ARG A 81 -0.82 1.81 5.90
C ARG A 81 -1.53 2.14 7.19
N ASN A 82 -0.78 2.71 8.12
CA ASN A 82 -1.40 3.38 9.27
C ASN A 82 -2.10 4.63 8.73
N CYS A 83 -3.42 4.62 8.66
CA CYS A 83 -4.23 5.80 8.36
C CYS A 83 -4.29 6.77 9.55
N CYS A 84 -3.19 6.93 10.29
CA CYS A 84 -3.12 7.79 11.47
C CYS A 84 -2.79 9.26 11.15
N GLU A 85 -3.05 9.74 9.93
CA GLU A 85 -2.98 11.18 9.64
C GLU A 85 -4.22 11.62 8.86
N SER A 86 -5.28 11.87 9.56
CA SER A 86 -6.38 12.81 9.29
C SER A 86 -7.75 12.24 9.64
N SER A 87 -8.01 12.09 10.89
CA SER A 87 -9.27 12.45 11.51
C SER A 87 -9.10 12.29 13.01
N SER A 88 -8.86 13.40 13.69
CA SER A 88 -9.16 13.58 15.11
C SER A 88 -10.68 13.55 15.30
N GLU A 89 -11.30 12.46 14.93
CA GLU A 89 -12.63 12.13 15.41
C GLU A 89 -12.42 11.07 16.48
N GLU A 90 -12.77 11.47 17.68
CA GLU A 90 -12.88 10.73 18.92
C GLU A 90 -13.13 9.22 18.71
N TYR A 91 -12.09 8.44 18.46
CA TYR A 91 -12.11 7.03 18.79
C TYR A 91 -11.87 6.89 20.30
N GLY A 92 -12.84 7.40 21.05
CA GLY A 92 -12.95 7.10 22.46
C GLY A 92 -13.13 5.60 22.64
N ALA A 93 -12.28 5.01 23.46
CA ALA A 93 -12.41 3.68 24.07
C ALA A 93 -12.62 2.48 23.11
N GLY A 94 -12.04 2.51 21.91
CA GLY A 94 -12.15 1.39 20.95
C GLY A 94 -11.24 0.22 21.30
N GLY A 95 -9.96 0.43 21.39
CA GLY A 95 -8.97 -0.58 21.71
C GLY A 95 -9.25 -1.95 21.06
N VAL A 96 -8.68 -2.99 21.63
CA VAL A 96 -8.80 -4.39 21.18
C VAL A 96 -10.26 -4.88 21.06
N ASN A 97 -11.17 -4.41 21.92
CA ASN A 97 -12.60 -4.81 21.86
C ASN A 97 -13.28 -4.28 20.59
N SER A 98 -12.98 -3.06 20.17
CA SER A 98 -13.50 -2.50 18.92
C SER A 98 -12.97 -3.27 17.70
N ASP A 99 -11.71 -3.67 17.74
CA ASP A 99 -11.10 -4.47 16.67
C ASP A 99 -11.75 -5.84 16.54
N VAL A 100 -12.06 -6.50 17.67
CA VAL A 100 -12.77 -7.79 17.67
C VAL A 100 -14.17 -7.65 17.05
N ILE A 101 -14.88 -6.57 17.34
CA ILE A 101 -16.19 -6.29 16.73
C ILE A 101 -16.04 -6.06 15.23
N ALA A 102 -15.08 -5.21 14.82
CA ALA A 102 -14.80 -4.92 13.43
C ALA A 102 -14.38 -6.19 12.66
N LEU A 103 -13.55 -7.04 13.26
CA LEU A 103 -13.13 -8.34 12.71
C LEU A 103 -14.35 -9.23 12.46
N SER A 104 -15.24 -9.35 13.44
CA SER A 104 -16.44 -10.18 13.32
C SER A 104 -17.36 -9.69 12.20
N GLN A 105 -17.55 -8.37 12.07
CA GLN A 105 -18.35 -7.76 11.00
C GLN A 105 -17.73 -7.99 9.61
N ARG A 106 -16.42 -7.77 9.47
CA ARG A 106 -15.70 -7.99 8.20
C ARG A 106 -15.69 -9.45 7.79
N PHE A 107 -15.52 -10.35 8.75
CA PHE A 107 -15.61 -11.78 8.48
C PHE A 107 -17.02 -12.19 8.01
N ALA A 108 -18.07 -11.68 8.65
CA ALA A 108 -19.44 -11.95 8.21
C ALA A 108 -19.71 -11.42 6.78
N ASN A 109 -19.19 -10.25 6.44
CA ASN A 109 -19.31 -9.69 5.10
C ASN A 109 -18.58 -10.57 4.07
N LEU A 110 -17.36 -10.99 4.36
CA LEU A 110 -16.57 -11.89 3.49
C LEU A 110 -17.32 -13.22 3.26
N MET A 111 -17.88 -13.80 4.31
CA MET A 111 -18.66 -15.04 4.19
C MET A 111 -19.94 -14.85 3.39
N SER A 112 -20.63 -13.72 3.55
CA SER A 112 -21.82 -13.39 2.75
C SER A 112 -21.49 -13.26 1.26
N GLU A 113 -20.43 -12.50 0.93
CA GLU A 113 -19.96 -12.36 -0.46
C GLU A 113 -19.50 -13.71 -1.04
N TYR A 114 -18.83 -14.53 -0.26
CA TYR A 114 -18.41 -15.87 -0.68
C TYR A 114 -19.62 -16.74 -1.00
N HIS A 115 -20.61 -16.84 -0.12
CA HIS A 115 -21.82 -17.63 -0.36
C HIS A 115 -22.57 -17.17 -1.60
N GLN A 116 -22.69 -15.87 -1.82
CA GLN A 116 -23.33 -15.34 -3.03
C GLN A 116 -22.54 -15.67 -4.30
N SER A 117 -21.20 -15.71 -4.19
CA SER A 117 -20.32 -15.96 -5.34
C SER A 117 -20.23 -17.43 -5.74
N ILE A 118 -20.58 -18.37 -4.86
CA ILE A 118 -20.51 -19.81 -5.17
C ILE A 118 -21.89 -20.44 -5.47
N ASP A 119 -22.95 -19.67 -5.47
CA ASP A 119 -24.33 -20.17 -5.58
C ASP A 119 -24.57 -20.93 -6.91
N ASP A 120 -23.90 -20.52 -7.97
CA ASP A 120 -23.91 -21.18 -9.29
C ASP A 120 -22.70 -22.11 -9.53
N GLY A 121 -21.79 -22.23 -8.56
CA GLY A 121 -20.57 -23.06 -8.62
C GLY A 121 -19.44 -22.50 -9.48
N ILE A 122 -19.55 -21.26 -9.98
CA ILE A 122 -18.55 -20.61 -10.83
C ILE A 122 -18.28 -19.19 -10.30
N ILE A 123 -17.07 -18.95 -9.80
CA ILE A 123 -16.67 -17.62 -9.35
C ILE A 123 -16.24 -16.77 -10.56
N THR A 124 -17.00 -15.74 -10.86
CA THR A 124 -16.71 -14.80 -11.94
C THR A 124 -15.58 -13.81 -11.56
N ILE A 125 -15.01 -13.14 -12.57
CA ILE A 125 -13.96 -12.12 -12.34
C ILE A 125 -14.47 -10.98 -11.43
N ASN A 126 -15.72 -10.59 -11.55
CA ASN A 126 -16.30 -9.52 -10.72
C ASN A 126 -16.49 -9.96 -9.28
N GLU A 127 -16.89 -11.20 -9.05
CA GLU A 127 -17.01 -11.81 -7.72
C GLU A 127 -15.62 -11.99 -7.07
N THR A 128 -14.65 -12.46 -7.83
CA THR A 128 -13.24 -12.49 -7.36
C THR A 128 -12.76 -11.12 -6.89
N LYS A 129 -13.06 -10.05 -7.64
CA LYS A 129 -12.70 -8.68 -7.23
C LYS A 129 -13.41 -8.23 -5.95
N ARG A 130 -14.67 -8.61 -5.75
CA ARG A 130 -15.41 -8.29 -4.51
C ARG A 130 -14.82 -9.06 -3.32
N LEU A 131 -14.59 -10.35 -3.47
CA LEU A 131 -13.97 -11.19 -2.45
C LEU A 131 -12.56 -10.69 -2.07
N LEU A 132 -11.74 -10.32 -3.04
CA LEU A 132 -10.42 -9.73 -2.79
C LEU A 132 -10.52 -8.43 -2.00
N ARG A 133 -11.50 -7.57 -2.30
CA ARG A 133 -11.70 -6.32 -1.56
C ARG A 133 -12.06 -6.57 -0.10
N GLU A 134 -12.98 -7.49 0.17
CA GLU A 134 -13.34 -7.85 1.55
C GLU A 134 -12.19 -8.55 2.28
N THR A 135 -11.39 -9.36 1.58
CA THR A 135 -10.19 -9.97 2.14
C THR A 135 -9.17 -8.92 2.56
N VAL A 136 -8.92 -7.91 1.73
CA VAL A 136 -8.01 -6.79 2.06
C VAL A 136 -8.54 -5.99 3.24
N ALA A 137 -9.85 -5.72 3.29
CA ALA A 137 -10.46 -5.02 4.42
C ALA A 137 -10.32 -5.81 5.74
N LEU A 138 -10.47 -7.13 5.70
CA LEU A 138 -10.25 -7.99 6.85
C LEU A 138 -8.79 -8.01 7.31
N GLN A 139 -7.84 -8.08 6.36
CA GLN A 139 -6.40 -7.99 6.66
C GLN A 139 -6.05 -6.67 7.36
N GLN A 140 -6.66 -5.54 6.95
CA GLN A 140 -6.43 -4.26 7.61
C GLN A 140 -6.84 -4.29 9.07
N VAL A 141 -8.04 -4.80 9.38
CA VAL A 141 -8.51 -4.92 10.78
C VAL A 141 -7.56 -5.78 11.63
N LEU A 142 -7.03 -6.87 11.06
CA LEU A 142 -6.05 -7.71 11.77
C LEU A 142 -4.74 -6.99 12.07
N VAL A 143 -4.29 -6.12 11.17
CA VAL A 143 -3.08 -5.31 11.37
C VAL A 143 -3.32 -4.24 12.44
N ASP A 144 -4.47 -3.56 12.41
CA ASP A 144 -4.84 -2.54 13.39
C ASP A 144 -4.95 -3.16 14.79
N MET A 145 -5.59 -4.33 14.90
CA MET A 145 -5.68 -5.10 16.14
C MET A 145 -4.30 -5.49 16.68
N LYS A 146 -3.39 -5.94 15.82
CA LYS A 146 -2.00 -6.25 16.22
C LYS A 146 -1.32 -5.02 16.80
N MET A 147 -1.45 -3.87 16.18
CA MET A 147 -0.85 -2.62 16.65
C MET A 147 -1.39 -2.21 18.02
N HIS A 148 -2.71 -2.27 18.22
CA HIS A 148 -3.31 -1.97 19.52
C HIS A 148 -2.83 -2.93 20.61
N LEU A 149 -2.67 -4.21 20.31
CA LEU A 149 -2.11 -5.19 21.25
C LEU A 149 -0.64 -4.89 21.59
N GLU A 150 0.18 -4.49 20.61
CA GLU A 150 1.56 -4.08 20.83
C GLU A 150 1.65 -2.81 21.69
N GLU A 151 0.76 -1.83 21.47
CA GLU A 151 0.67 -0.63 22.31
C GLU A 151 0.26 -0.96 23.76
N GLU A 152 -0.71 -1.83 23.97
CA GLU A 152 -1.09 -2.27 25.31
C GLU A 152 0.04 -2.99 26.03
N THR A 153 0.80 -3.82 25.31
CA THR A 153 2.00 -4.48 25.89
C THR A 153 3.03 -3.46 26.36
N ASN A 154 3.27 -2.42 25.54
CA ASN A 154 4.25 -1.36 25.88
C ASN A 154 3.81 -0.45 27.03
N LYS A 155 2.50 -0.31 27.31
CA LYS A 155 2.00 0.44 28.48
C LYS A 155 2.20 -0.31 29.79
N HIS A 156 2.33 -1.63 29.73
CA HIS A 156 2.45 -2.49 30.91
C HIS A 156 3.90 -3.02 31.15
N ALA A 157 4.84 -2.67 30.27
CA ALA A 157 6.27 -2.98 30.42
C ALA A 157 7.04 -1.82 31.09
#